data_156d95553b7e8a639607b1ad3d5117ba
#
_entry.id   156d95553b7e8a639607b1ad3d5117ba
#
_cell.length_a   1.000
_cell.length_b   1.000
_cell.length_c   1.000
_cell.angle_alpha   90.00
_cell.angle_beta   90.00
_cell.angle_gamma   90.00
#
_symmetry.space_group_name_H-M   'P 1'
#
loop_
_entity.id
_entity.type
_entity.pdbx_description
1 polymer ?
#
loop_
_entity_poly.entity_id
_entity_poly.type
_entity_poly.pdbx_seq_one_letter_code
_entity_poly.pdbx_strand_id
1 'polypeptide(L)'
;MSIDSDRRFIQKMFNGESAQSFSTPEKLDKIHKQSTEIYFWGIPSSGKSCALGAILSVAASGKVAHSMDADTESQGYGYMTKLINLFQNGEIGTLMEGTSVDSFYEMGFDLVDKEGKIHPITCIDMAGELMRCMYKANAGDSMSETDEVMLDTLTKVLIDNRSTSRKMHIFVIEYGAEDRL
;
A
#
# COMPACT_ATOMS: atom_id res chain seq x y z
N MET A 1 24.58 5.25 2.90
CA MET A 1 24.46 4.01 2.09
C MET A 1 23.73 4.39 0.83
N SER A 2 24.28 4.11 -0.34
CA SER A 2 23.87 4.73 -1.61
C SER A 2 22.63 4.02 -2.20
N ILE A 3 21.67 4.79 -2.70
CA ILE A 3 20.47 4.35 -3.45
C ILE A 3 20.80 3.36 -4.60
N ASP A 4 22.04 3.36 -5.09
CA ASP A 4 22.50 2.43 -6.12
C ASP A 4 22.71 0.98 -5.66
N SER A 5 22.94 0.74 -4.38
CA SER A 5 23.08 -0.63 -3.86
C SER A 5 21.77 -1.38 -3.83
N ASP A 6 20.68 -0.67 -3.55
CA ASP A 6 19.33 -1.24 -3.42
C ASP A 6 18.75 -1.58 -4.80
N ARG A 7 19.04 -0.77 -5.81
CA ARG A 7 18.67 -1.09 -7.21
C ARG A 7 19.35 -2.37 -7.71
N ARG A 8 20.61 -2.60 -7.36
CA ARG A 8 21.33 -3.84 -7.77
C ARG A 8 20.84 -5.08 -7.04
N PHE A 9 20.39 -4.94 -5.81
CA PHE A 9 19.83 -6.05 -5.04
C PHE A 9 18.49 -6.50 -5.62
N ILE A 10 17.61 -5.54 -5.93
CA ILE A 10 16.32 -5.79 -6.60
C ILE A 10 16.52 -6.43 -7.97
N GLN A 11 17.48 -5.96 -8.75
CA GLN A 11 17.81 -6.48 -10.08
C GLN A 11 18.36 -7.91 -10.06
N LYS A 12 19.02 -8.32 -8.96
CA LYS A 12 19.49 -9.70 -8.76
C LYS A 12 18.37 -10.67 -8.35
N MET A 13 17.34 -10.20 -7.69
CA MET A 13 16.20 -11.04 -7.28
C MET A 13 15.23 -11.35 -8.43
N PHE A 14 15.14 -10.50 -9.43
CA PHE A 14 14.33 -10.74 -10.62
C PHE A 14 15.25 -11.29 -11.74
N ASN A 15 15.48 -12.60 -11.73
CA ASN A 15 16.21 -13.36 -12.75
C ASN A 15 16.12 -12.78 -14.15
N GLY A 16 17.10 -11.97 -14.59
CA GLY A 16 17.60 -11.86 -15.95
C GLY A 16 16.65 -11.45 -17.08
N GLU A 17 15.39 -11.24 -16.84
CA GLU A 17 14.48 -10.74 -17.88
C GLU A 17 14.20 -9.27 -17.62
N SER A 18 14.53 -8.46 -18.62
CA SER A 18 14.40 -6.99 -18.75
C SER A 18 13.66 -6.33 -17.59
N ALA A 19 14.44 -5.66 -16.72
CA ALA A 19 13.87 -4.76 -15.73
C ALA A 19 12.88 -3.83 -16.43
N GLN A 20 11.57 -4.13 -16.30
CA GLN A 20 10.58 -3.10 -16.47
C GLN A 20 10.99 -2.03 -15.46
N SER A 21 11.39 -0.87 -15.98
CA SER A 21 11.64 0.30 -15.18
C SER A 21 10.42 0.48 -14.29
N PHE A 22 10.57 0.20 -12.98
CA PHE A 22 9.56 0.63 -12.03
C PHE A 22 9.51 2.14 -12.19
N SER A 23 8.50 2.61 -12.87
CA SER A 23 8.22 4.03 -12.97
C SER A 23 8.17 4.56 -11.53
N THR A 24 8.82 5.68 -11.31
CA THR A 24 8.63 6.49 -10.11
C THR A 24 7.14 6.50 -9.83
N PRO A 25 6.68 6.20 -8.59
CA PRO A 25 5.26 6.17 -8.32
C PRO A 25 4.65 7.47 -8.81
N GLU A 26 3.80 7.38 -9.84
CA GLU A 26 3.03 8.53 -10.30
C GLU A 26 2.18 8.98 -9.10
N LYS A 27 2.08 10.28 -8.92
CA LYS A 27 1.16 10.85 -7.92
C LYS A 27 -0.19 10.21 -8.12
N LEU A 28 -0.73 9.58 -7.09
CA LEU A 28 -2.05 8.98 -7.13
C LEU A 28 -3.09 10.13 -7.10
N ASP A 29 -3.43 10.65 -8.28
CA ASP A 29 -4.42 11.71 -8.40
C ASP A 29 -5.87 11.16 -8.40
N LYS A 30 -6.03 9.87 -8.74
CA LYS A 30 -7.35 9.23 -8.84
C LYS A 30 -7.22 7.73 -8.72
N ILE A 31 -8.19 7.11 -8.05
CA ILE A 31 -8.31 5.64 -8.00
C ILE A 31 -8.77 5.11 -9.35
N HIS A 32 -8.06 4.10 -9.86
CA HIS A 32 -8.21 3.58 -11.21
C HIS A 32 -9.58 2.95 -11.46
N LYS A 33 -10.14 2.21 -10.49
CA LYS A 33 -11.37 1.43 -10.64
C LYS A 33 -12.35 1.72 -9.50
N GLN A 34 -13.65 1.80 -9.82
CA GLN A 34 -14.68 1.86 -8.79
C GLN A 34 -14.73 0.54 -8.02
N SER A 35 -14.43 0.57 -6.74
CA SER A 35 -14.23 -0.60 -5.89
C SER A 35 -14.57 -0.28 -4.43
N THR A 36 -14.53 -1.28 -3.54
CA THR A 36 -14.40 -1.02 -2.10
C THR A 36 -12.96 -0.64 -1.81
N GLU A 37 -12.74 0.58 -1.37
CA GLU A 37 -11.41 1.13 -1.07
C GLU A 37 -11.04 0.81 0.37
N ILE A 38 -9.86 0.22 0.59
CA ILE A 38 -9.35 -0.14 1.92
C ILE A 38 -8.04 0.59 2.17
N TYR A 39 -8.06 1.50 3.11
CA TYR A 39 -6.92 2.35 3.47
C TYR A 39 -6.21 1.80 4.71
N PHE A 40 -4.90 1.58 4.61
CA PHE A 40 -4.06 1.11 5.72
C PHE A 40 -3.33 2.28 6.37
N TRP A 41 -3.62 2.51 7.65
CA TRP A 41 -3.06 3.59 8.46
C TRP A 41 -2.14 3.05 9.55
N GLY A 42 -1.16 3.83 9.92
CA GLY A 42 -0.26 3.55 11.04
C GLY A 42 1.07 4.29 10.88
N ILE A 43 1.76 4.50 11.97
CA ILE A 43 3.08 5.12 11.98
C ILE A 43 4.12 4.27 11.24
N PRO A 44 5.27 4.83 10.86
CA PRO A 44 6.38 4.04 10.30
C PRO A 44 6.69 2.84 11.19
N SER A 45 6.96 1.70 10.58
CA SER A 45 7.30 0.44 11.27
C SER A 45 6.20 -0.18 12.13
N SER A 46 4.95 0.28 12.07
CA SER A 46 3.83 -0.30 12.81
C SER A 46 3.36 -1.68 12.31
N GLY A 47 3.93 -2.19 11.22
CA GLY A 47 3.55 -3.47 10.63
C GLY A 47 2.42 -3.39 9.58
N LYS A 48 2.09 -2.21 9.03
CA LYS A 48 1.07 -2.04 7.98
C LYS A 48 1.27 -3.00 6.80
N SER A 49 2.47 -2.99 6.21
CA SER A 49 2.78 -3.83 5.03
C SER A 49 2.75 -5.32 5.38
N CYS A 50 3.09 -5.69 6.64
CA CYS A 50 2.93 -7.06 7.12
C CYS A 50 1.45 -7.46 7.20
N ALA A 51 0.61 -6.61 7.79
CA ALA A 51 -0.83 -6.86 7.89
C ALA A 51 -1.47 -6.96 6.49
N LEU A 52 -1.12 -6.04 5.60
CA LEU A 52 -1.58 -6.03 4.22
C LEU A 52 -1.13 -7.30 3.47
N GLY A 53 0.15 -7.66 3.55
CA GLY A 53 0.69 -8.86 2.90
C GLY A 53 0.02 -10.15 3.40
N ALA A 54 -0.24 -10.25 4.71
CA ALA A 54 -0.97 -11.37 5.29
C ALA A 54 -2.41 -11.46 4.73
N ILE A 55 -3.13 -10.33 4.67
CA ILE A 55 -4.50 -10.27 4.13
C ILE A 55 -4.51 -10.68 2.66
N LEU A 56 -3.62 -10.11 1.84
CA LEU A 56 -3.51 -10.42 0.42
C LEU A 56 -3.15 -11.89 0.18
N SER A 57 -2.21 -12.45 0.95
CA SER A 57 -1.82 -13.84 0.86
C SER A 57 -2.98 -14.78 1.19
N VAL A 58 -3.78 -14.47 2.22
CA VAL A 58 -4.97 -15.26 2.58
C VAL A 58 -6.04 -15.14 1.49
N ALA A 59 -6.26 -13.94 0.95
CA ALA A 59 -7.21 -13.73 -0.16
C ALA A 59 -6.82 -14.55 -1.39
N ALA A 60 -5.53 -14.53 -1.77
CA ALA A 60 -5.00 -15.28 -2.91
C ALA A 60 -4.95 -16.80 -2.69
N SER A 61 -5.03 -17.29 -1.45
CA SER A 61 -4.90 -18.71 -1.13
C SER A 61 -6.12 -19.57 -1.49
N GLY A 62 -7.24 -18.97 -1.86
CA GLY A 62 -8.52 -19.67 -2.09
C GLY A 62 -9.21 -20.20 -0.84
N LYS A 63 -8.68 -19.93 0.37
CA LYS A 63 -9.26 -20.43 1.64
C LYS A 63 -10.53 -19.68 2.05
N VAL A 64 -10.53 -18.37 1.89
CA VAL A 64 -11.64 -17.48 2.31
C VAL A 64 -12.54 -17.07 1.15
N ALA A 65 -12.00 -16.99 -0.05
CA ALA A 65 -12.70 -16.69 -1.29
C ALA A 65 -12.45 -17.81 -2.31
N HIS A 66 -13.21 -17.82 -3.40
CA HIS A 66 -12.99 -18.77 -4.50
C HIS A 66 -11.73 -18.43 -5.27
N SER A 67 -11.57 -17.16 -5.66
CA SER A 67 -10.36 -16.65 -6.32
C SER A 67 -10.13 -15.18 -5.98
N MET A 68 -8.90 -14.73 -6.27
CA MET A 68 -8.50 -13.34 -6.27
C MET A 68 -7.86 -13.05 -7.63
N ASP A 69 -8.51 -12.19 -8.41
CA ASP A 69 -8.07 -11.82 -9.75
C ASP A 69 -7.43 -10.42 -9.69
N ALA A 70 -6.11 -10.39 -9.78
CA ALA A 70 -5.34 -9.15 -9.65
C ALA A 70 -5.53 -8.23 -10.84
N ASP A 71 -5.74 -6.94 -10.60
CA ASP A 71 -5.78 -5.90 -11.62
C ASP A 71 -4.34 -5.51 -12.02
N THR A 72 -3.90 -5.99 -13.17
CA THR A 72 -2.54 -5.78 -13.69
C THR A 72 -2.27 -4.34 -14.12
N GLU A 73 -3.32 -3.52 -14.28
CA GLU A 73 -3.22 -2.11 -14.63
C GLU A 73 -3.10 -1.21 -13.40
N SER A 74 -3.37 -1.76 -12.20
CA SER A 74 -3.22 -0.99 -10.97
C SER A 74 -1.75 -0.64 -10.71
N GLN A 75 -1.49 0.58 -10.26
CA GLN A 75 -0.15 1.11 -10.01
C GLN A 75 0.66 0.24 -9.03
N GLY A 76 0.01 -0.33 -8.03
CA GLY A 76 0.63 -1.19 -7.01
C GLY A 76 0.66 -2.68 -7.35
N TYR A 77 0.34 -3.11 -8.59
CA TYR A 77 0.30 -4.53 -8.95
C TYR A 77 1.60 -5.29 -8.62
N GLY A 78 2.74 -4.73 -9.01
CA GLY A 78 4.04 -5.35 -8.74
C GLY A 78 4.35 -5.46 -7.24
N TYR A 79 3.99 -4.44 -6.47
CA TYR A 79 4.13 -4.45 -5.01
C TYR A 79 3.22 -5.49 -4.35
N MET A 80 1.94 -5.56 -4.77
CA MET A 80 0.97 -6.54 -4.31
C MET A 80 1.47 -7.98 -4.55
N THR A 81 1.91 -8.27 -5.77
CA THR A 81 2.44 -9.60 -6.15
C THR A 81 3.65 -9.98 -5.29
N LYS A 82 4.54 -9.03 -5.04
CA LYS A 82 5.70 -9.24 -4.17
C LYS A 82 5.28 -9.57 -2.74
N LEU A 83 4.34 -8.81 -2.16
CA LEU A 83 3.84 -9.08 -0.81
C LEU A 83 3.21 -10.47 -0.72
N ILE A 84 2.37 -10.87 -1.66
CA ILE A 84 1.75 -12.20 -1.69
C ILE A 84 2.83 -13.28 -1.70
N ASN A 85 3.82 -13.17 -2.59
CA ASN A 85 4.89 -14.16 -2.71
C ASN A 85 5.72 -14.29 -1.44
N LEU A 86 6.10 -13.17 -0.81
CA LEU A 86 6.85 -13.17 0.45
C LEU A 86 6.12 -13.93 1.56
N PHE A 87 4.81 -13.71 1.68
CA PHE A 87 4.01 -14.38 2.70
C PHE A 87 3.74 -15.85 2.38
N GLN A 88 3.54 -16.20 1.11
CA GLN A 88 3.32 -17.59 0.69
C GLN A 88 4.58 -18.43 0.83
N ASN A 89 5.76 -17.86 0.56
CA ASN A 89 7.05 -18.56 0.66
C ASN A 89 7.63 -18.56 2.09
N GLY A 90 7.04 -17.86 3.04
CA GLY A 90 7.55 -17.73 4.40
C GLY A 90 8.78 -16.82 4.53
N GLU A 91 9.05 -15.99 3.50
CA GLU A 91 10.21 -15.07 3.43
C GLU A 91 9.93 -13.71 4.10
N ILE A 92 9.07 -13.69 5.12
CA ILE A 92 8.59 -12.46 5.77
C ILE A 92 9.75 -11.63 6.35
N GLY A 93 10.83 -12.29 6.77
CA GLY A 93 12.03 -11.61 7.27
C GLY A 93 12.77 -10.74 6.24
N THR A 94 12.42 -10.86 4.96
CA THR A 94 12.96 -10.05 3.87
C THR A 94 12.02 -8.92 3.44
N LEU A 95 10.96 -8.64 4.23
CA LEU A 95 10.10 -7.50 3.98
C LEU A 95 10.95 -6.23 3.91
N MET A 96 10.79 -5.52 2.80
CA MET A 96 11.57 -4.31 2.52
C MET A 96 11.34 -3.25 3.58
N GLU A 97 12.39 -2.45 3.81
CA GLU A 97 12.28 -1.14 4.45
C GLU A 97 11.07 -0.39 3.89
N GLY A 98 10.32 0.24 4.78
CA GLY A 98 8.98 0.78 4.61
C GLY A 98 8.64 1.46 3.28
N THR A 99 7.36 1.67 3.05
CA THR A 99 6.82 2.46 1.94
C THR A 99 7.53 3.82 1.90
N SER A 100 8.13 4.20 0.77
CA SER A 100 8.83 5.47 0.68
C SER A 100 7.89 6.64 0.97
N VAL A 101 8.42 7.70 1.57
CA VAL A 101 7.67 8.85 2.11
C VAL A 101 6.70 9.48 1.08
N ASP A 102 7.03 9.40 -0.21
CA ASP A 102 6.26 9.99 -1.30
C ASP A 102 5.35 8.98 -2.02
N SER A 103 5.15 7.78 -1.45
CA SER A 103 4.50 6.68 -2.18
C SER A 103 3.18 6.26 -1.59
N PHE A 104 2.18 6.21 -2.45
CA PHE A 104 0.96 5.45 -2.26
C PHE A 104 1.02 4.25 -3.19
N TYR A 105 0.63 3.08 -2.71
CA TYR A 105 0.44 1.92 -3.57
C TYR A 105 -1.05 1.62 -3.68
N GLU A 106 -1.59 1.79 -4.88
CA GLU A 106 -2.94 1.35 -5.23
C GLU A 106 -2.88 -0.07 -5.76
N MET A 107 -3.50 -1.00 -5.05
CA MET A 107 -3.52 -2.43 -5.39
C MET A 107 -4.95 -2.86 -5.65
N GLY A 108 -5.33 -2.94 -6.92
CA GLY A 108 -6.65 -3.35 -7.37
C GLY A 108 -6.74 -4.87 -7.57
N PHE A 109 -7.86 -5.47 -7.16
CA PHE A 109 -8.20 -6.86 -7.47
C PHE A 109 -9.70 -7.11 -7.33
N ASP A 110 -10.17 -8.15 -8.02
CA ASP A 110 -11.51 -8.68 -7.86
C ASP A 110 -11.46 -9.91 -6.95
N LEU A 111 -12.19 -9.88 -5.85
CA LEU A 111 -12.37 -11.03 -4.97
C LEU A 111 -13.65 -11.74 -5.37
N VAL A 112 -13.56 -13.01 -5.77
CA VAL A 112 -14.71 -13.83 -6.11
C VAL A 112 -15.08 -14.68 -4.90
N ASP A 113 -16.28 -14.51 -4.37
CA ASP A 113 -16.76 -15.32 -3.26
C ASP A 113 -17.13 -16.75 -3.69
N LYS A 114 -17.51 -17.59 -2.74
CA LYS A 114 -17.86 -19.00 -3.01
C LYS A 114 -19.16 -19.16 -3.81
N GLU A 115 -19.98 -18.14 -3.83
CA GLU A 115 -21.21 -18.05 -4.61
C GLU A 115 -20.97 -17.51 -6.04
N GLY A 116 -19.72 -17.16 -6.37
CA GLY A 116 -19.31 -16.62 -7.68
C GLY A 116 -19.57 -15.12 -7.84
N LYS A 117 -19.92 -14.42 -6.78
CA LYS A 117 -20.12 -12.98 -6.82
C LYS A 117 -18.78 -12.26 -6.76
N ILE A 118 -18.63 -11.25 -7.63
CA ILE A 118 -17.42 -10.44 -7.74
C ILE A 118 -17.52 -9.23 -6.80
N HIS A 119 -16.47 -9.02 -6.03
CA HIS A 119 -16.28 -7.89 -5.13
C HIS A 119 -15.01 -7.14 -5.53
N PRO A 120 -15.12 -6.03 -6.29
CA PRO A 120 -13.98 -5.20 -6.62
C PRO A 120 -13.40 -4.54 -5.36
N ILE A 121 -12.12 -4.69 -5.14
CA ILE A 121 -11.38 -4.16 -3.99
C ILE A 121 -10.18 -3.38 -4.47
N THR A 122 -9.89 -2.27 -3.80
CA THR A 122 -8.65 -1.53 -3.96
C THR A 122 -8.03 -1.30 -2.58
N CYS A 123 -6.89 -1.92 -2.33
CA CYS A 123 -6.10 -1.65 -1.14
C CYS A 123 -5.15 -0.49 -1.40
N ILE A 124 -5.10 0.44 -0.47
CA ILE A 124 -4.23 1.63 -0.54
C ILE A 124 -3.27 1.57 0.64
N ASP A 125 -2.00 1.28 0.34
CA ASP A 125 -0.92 1.34 1.32
C ASP A 125 -0.30 2.72 1.29
N MET A 126 -0.27 3.36 2.46
CA MET A 126 0.18 4.74 2.63
C MET A 126 1.43 4.78 3.49
N ALA A 127 2.32 5.73 3.17
CA ALA A 127 3.48 6.01 4.00
C ALA A 127 3.05 6.36 5.44
N GLY A 128 3.78 5.81 6.42
CA GLY A 128 3.47 6.06 7.83
C GLY A 128 3.67 7.52 8.26
N GLU A 129 4.48 8.24 7.54
CA GLU A 129 4.78 9.66 7.69
C GLU A 129 3.54 10.54 7.53
N LEU A 130 2.55 10.09 6.75
CA LEU A 130 1.26 10.79 6.58
C LEU A 130 0.52 10.99 7.91
N MET A 131 0.58 9.99 8.80
CA MET A 131 0.00 10.13 10.14
C MET A 131 0.64 11.29 10.91
N ARG A 132 1.95 11.46 10.78
CA ARG A 132 2.68 12.58 11.39
C ARG A 132 2.31 13.92 10.77
N CYS A 133 2.17 13.98 9.43
CA CYS A 133 1.71 15.20 8.74
C CYS A 133 0.31 15.62 9.20
N MET A 134 -0.61 14.66 9.31
CA MET A 134 -1.96 14.92 9.80
C MET A 134 -1.95 15.44 11.24
N TYR A 135 -1.12 14.86 12.12
CA TYR A 135 -0.97 15.32 13.49
C TYR A 135 -0.45 16.75 13.55
N LYS A 136 0.64 17.07 12.82
CA LYS A 136 1.18 18.44 12.73
C LYS A 136 0.14 19.45 12.25
N ALA A 137 -0.57 19.11 11.16
CA ALA A 137 -1.62 19.96 10.61
C ALA A 137 -2.73 20.24 11.63
N ASN A 138 -3.15 19.22 12.38
CA ASN A 138 -4.18 19.35 13.42
C ASN A 138 -3.68 20.14 14.63
N ALA A 139 -2.42 20.00 15.00
CA ALA A 139 -1.81 20.74 16.12
C ALA A 139 -1.50 22.21 15.76
N GLY A 140 -1.52 22.57 14.49
CA GLY A 140 -1.11 23.90 14.03
C GLY A 140 0.42 24.09 14.02
N ASP A 141 1.17 22.99 13.99
CA ASP A 141 2.61 23.02 13.92
C ASP A 141 3.11 23.46 12.55
N SER A 142 4.37 23.93 12.48
CA SER A 142 5.01 24.27 11.21
C SER A 142 5.16 23.02 10.33
N MET A 143 4.72 23.10 9.09
CA MET A 143 4.86 22.05 8.08
C MET A 143 6.01 22.37 7.14
N SER A 144 6.73 21.34 6.72
CA SER A 144 7.67 21.45 5.62
C SER A 144 6.93 21.42 4.27
N GLU A 145 7.57 21.86 3.20
CA GLU A 145 7.04 21.75 1.84
C GLU A 145 6.66 20.30 1.49
N THR A 146 7.45 19.32 1.93
CA THR A 146 7.16 17.89 1.76
C THR A 146 5.92 17.46 2.52
N ASP A 147 5.73 17.94 3.77
CA ASP A 147 4.53 17.64 4.57
C ASP A 147 3.27 18.19 3.88
N GLU A 148 3.36 19.42 3.33
CA GLU A 148 2.24 20.05 2.60
C GLU A 148 1.86 19.27 1.34
N VAL A 149 2.84 18.84 0.54
CA VAL A 149 2.61 18.02 -0.66
C VAL A 149 1.97 16.69 -0.30
N MET A 150 2.41 16.04 0.78
CA MET A 150 1.83 14.78 1.27
C MET A 150 0.37 14.98 1.71
N LEU A 151 0.10 16.04 2.45
CA LEU A 151 -1.26 16.34 2.92
C LEU A 151 -2.21 16.69 1.76
N ASP A 152 -1.73 17.43 0.76
CA ASP A 152 -2.49 17.73 -0.47
C ASP A 152 -2.84 16.45 -1.24
N THR A 153 -1.87 15.54 -1.40
CA THR A 153 -2.10 14.24 -2.05
C THR A 153 -3.13 13.41 -1.29
N LEU A 154 -3.01 13.36 0.05
CA LEU A 154 -3.98 12.67 0.91
C LEU A 154 -5.38 13.25 0.76
N THR A 155 -5.50 14.58 0.73
CA THR A 155 -6.78 15.28 0.54
C THR A 155 -7.41 14.90 -0.79
N LYS A 156 -6.64 14.88 -1.87
CA LYS A 156 -7.12 14.46 -3.20
C LYS A 156 -7.62 13.02 -3.19
N VAL A 157 -6.89 12.10 -2.60
CA VAL A 157 -7.26 10.68 -2.56
C VAL A 157 -8.48 10.41 -1.69
N LEU A 158 -8.57 11.04 -0.51
CA LEU A 158 -9.65 10.75 0.45
C LEU A 158 -10.90 11.59 0.25
N ILE A 159 -10.73 12.87 -0.04
CA ILE A 159 -11.81 13.86 -0.02
C ILE A 159 -12.29 14.16 -1.42
N ASP A 160 -11.36 14.49 -2.33
CA ASP A 160 -11.70 14.92 -3.69
C ASP A 160 -12.07 13.71 -4.56
N ASN A 161 -11.56 12.52 -4.24
CA ASN A 161 -12.01 11.27 -4.85
C ASN A 161 -13.41 10.93 -4.32
N ARG A 162 -14.41 11.65 -4.84
CA ARG A 162 -15.83 11.46 -4.51
C ARG A 162 -16.42 10.24 -5.22
N SER A 163 -15.69 9.13 -5.25
CA SER A 163 -16.26 7.89 -5.74
C SER A 163 -17.43 7.51 -4.82
N THR A 164 -18.47 6.92 -5.40
CA THR A 164 -19.57 6.27 -4.64
C THR A 164 -19.09 5.00 -3.94
N SER A 165 -17.80 4.74 -3.96
CA SER A 165 -17.13 3.59 -3.37
C SER A 165 -17.28 3.61 -1.86
N ARG A 166 -17.40 2.41 -1.30
CA ARG A 166 -17.28 2.24 0.14
C ARG A 166 -15.83 2.43 0.54
N LYS A 167 -15.60 3.18 1.61
CA LYS A 167 -14.27 3.40 2.18
C LYS A 167 -14.17 2.66 3.52
N MET A 168 -13.13 1.85 3.66
CA MET A 168 -12.79 1.17 4.90
C MET A 168 -11.41 1.65 5.35
N HIS A 169 -11.26 1.95 6.62
CA HIS A 169 -10.00 2.38 7.21
C HIS A 169 -9.53 1.35 8.23
N ILE A 170 -8.34 0.81 8.02
CA ILE A 170 -7.67 -0.15 8.91
C ILE A 170 -6.52 0.57 9.59
N PHE A 171 -6.59 0.71 10.89
CA PHE A 171 -5.52 1.31 11.69
C PHE A 171 -4.66 0.20 12.30
N VAL A 172 -3.38 0.17 11.93
CA VAL A 172 -2.39 -0.76 12.47
C VAL A 172 -1.63 -0.02 13.57
N ILE A 173 -1.88 -0.42 14.81
CA ILE A 173 -1.32 0.21 16.01
C ILE A 173 -0.36 -0.79 16.64
N GLU A 174 0.88 -0.37 16.83
CA GLU A 174 1.86 -1.14 17.58
C GLU A 174 1.68 -0.90 19.08
N TYR A 175 1.68 -1.98 19.85
CA TYR A 175 1.64 -1.89 21.31
C TYR A 175 2.89 -1.19 21.83
N GLY A 176 2.73 -0.19 22.70
CA GLY A 176 3.83 0.63 23.21
C GLY A 176 4.38 1.67 22.23
N ALA A 177 3.59 2.04 21.20
CA ALA A 177 3.99 3.04 20.20
C ALA A 177 3.76 4.49 20.67
N GLU A 178 3.11 4.69 21.79
CA GLU A 178 2.78 6.00 22.36
C GLU A 178 4.00 6.88 22.61
N ASP A 179 5.16 6.29 22.86
CA ASP A 179 6.44 7.01 23.05
C ASP A 179 7.08 7.47 21.72
N ARG A 180 6.49 7.12 20.56
CA ARG A 180 6.99 7.42 19.21
C ARG A 180 6.12 8.40 18.42
N LEU A 181 5.01 8.83 19.03
CA LEU A 181 4.15 9.89 18.51
C LEU A 181 4.63 11.22 19.04
#